data_8c0f12c4e6842996ba7149597bb4a327
#
_entry.id   8c0f12c4e6842996ba7149597bb4a327
#
_cell.length_a   1.000
_cell.length_b   1.000
_cell.length_c   1.000
_cell.angle_alpha   90.00
_cell.angle_beta   90.00
_cell.angle_gamma   90.00
#
_symmetry.space_group_name_H-M   'P 1'
#
loop_
_entity.id
_entity.type
_entity.pdbx_description
1 polymer ?
#
loop_
_entity_poly.entity_id
_entity_poly.type
_entity_poly.pdbx_seq_one_letter_code
_entity_poly.pdbx_strand_id
1 'polypeptide(L)'
;MTVVVETQHPRFIEMRDGLLPFAELEKSPQFLHTYKLTPISIWNAASVGYTADTVFEFLQNNSRYDVPQNFAKEVENWFYKSGVFTLFDDKKGSLRLEANDAQVFSQLNEDPDLSRHFLEVDEDAGHAWITHGRRGLVKSKLMQLGFPVRDKASFINGEPLDIQLAQTTANGNTFALREYQKSAVDSFYLNGRPGGGNGVVVLPCGAGKTVVAMAAMAEIGAHTLILTPNTVALNQWRREILDKTNILPEQIGEYSGMAKEIKPI
;
A
#
# COMPACT_ATOMS: atom_id res chain seq x y z
N MET A 1 -6.77 14.19 14.56
CA MET A 1 -6.55 14.24 16.01
C MET A 1 -5.12 13.88 16.35
N THR A 2 -4.61 14.42 17.48
CA THR A 2 -3.21 14.20 17.89
C THR A 2 -3.20 13.53 19.25
N VAL A 3 -2.37 12.49 19.39
CA VAL A 3 -2.07 11.78 20.63
C VAL A 3 -0.61 12.06 20.98
N VAL A 4 -0.35 12.43 22.24
CA VAL A 4 0.99 12.68 22.72
C VAL A 4 1.37 11.59 23.73
N VAL A 5 2.54 10.99 23.55
CA VAL A 5 3.05 9.90 24.40
C VAL A 5 4.38 10.31 25.02
N GLU A 6 4.48 10.20 26.35
CA GLU A 6 5.70 10.46 27.09
C GLU A 6 6.67 9.29 26.95
N THR A 7 7.88 9.55 26.42
CA THR A 7 8.87 8.48 26.14
C THR A 7 9.48 7.88 27.41
N GLN A 8 9.45 8.60 28.55
CA GLN A 8 9.95 8.13 29.84
C GLN A 8 8.89 7.29 30.62
N HIS A 9 7.66 7.21 30.12
CA HIS A 9 6.63 6.41 30.77
C HIS A 9 6.97 4.91 30.67
N PRO A 10 6.84 4.12 31.76
CA PRO A 10 7.19 2.69 31.77
C PRO A 10 6.50 1.87 30.67
N ARG A 11 5.28 2.26 30.28
CA ARG A 11 4.51 1.62 29.20
C ARG A 11 4.70 2.27 27.84
N PHE A 12 5.75 3.07 27.62
CA PHE A 12 5.95 3.79 26.36
C PHE A 12 5.96 2.86 25.14
N ILE A 13 6.68 1.74 25.21
CA ILE A 13 6.80 0.79 24.10
C ILE A 13 5.43 0.18 23.77
N GLU A 14 4.65 -0.20 24.76
CA GLU A 14 3.30 -0.72 24.60
C GLU A 14 2.38 0.31 23.93
N MET A 15 2.43 1.56 24.39
CA MET A 15 1.64 2.66 23.81
C MET A 15 2.05 2.95 22.37
N ARG A 16 3.34 3.01 22.10
CA ARG A 16 3.89 3.20 20.76
C ARG A 16 3.39 2.10 19.81
N ASP A 17 3.59 0.85 20.18
CA ASP A 17 3.28 -0.29 19.33
C ASP A 17 1.77 -0.46 19.12
N GLY A 18 0.97 -0.11 20.13
CA GLY A 18 -0.49 -0.10 20.03
C GLY A 18 -1.06 1.03 19.19
N LEU A 19 -0.37 2.18 19.07
CA LEU A 19 -0.79 3.30 18.23
C LEU A 19 -0.43 3.13 16.75
N LEU A 20 0.70 2.49 16.45
CA LEU A 20 1.24 2.35 15.09
C LEU A 20 0.25 1.79 14.05
N PRO A 21 -0.66 0.85 14.38
CA PRO A 21 -1.62 0.33 13.41
C PRO A 21 -2.63 1.36 12.87
N PHE A 22 -2.96 2.40 13.66
CA PHE A 22 -4.01 3.37 13.32
C PHE A 22 -3.62 4.85 13.50
N ALA A 23 -2.34 5.13 13.79
CA ALA A 23 -1.83 6.49 13.93
C ALA A 23 -0.44 6.64 13.32
N GLU A 24 -0.17 7.79 12.74
CA GLU A 24 1.11 8.14 12.12
C GLU A 24 2.00 8.88 13.11
N LEU A 25 3.27 8.50 13.23
CA LEU A 25 4.26 9.24 14.02
C LEU A 25 4.60 10.55 13.30
N GLU A 26 4.13 11.67 13.83
CA GLU A 26 4.34 13.00 13.26
C GLU A 26 5.64 13.66 13.77
N LYS A 27 5.92 13.50 15.08
CA LYS A 27 7.11 14.06 15.72
C LYS A 27 7.63 13.12 16.80
N SER A 28 8.96 13.02 16.90
CA SER A 28 9.63 12.14 17.87
C SER A 28 10.77 12.82 18.63
N PRO A 29 10.54 13.99 19.30
CA PRO A 29 11.54 14.58 20.18
C PRO A 29 11.81 13.68 21.39
N GLN A 30 12.93 13.94 22.08
CA GLN A 30 13.47 13.03 23.11
C GLN A 30 12.47 12.61 24.20
N PHE A 31 11.57 13.52 24.62
CA PHE A 31 10.68 13.30 25.77
C PHE A 31 9.22 13.05 25.41
N LEU A 32 8.77 13.46 24.22
CA LEU A 32 7.37 13.42 23.80
C LEU A 32 7.27 12.98 22.36
N HIS A 33 6.60 11.88 22.09
CA HIS A 33 6.23 11.49 20.74
C HIS A 33 4.81 11.94 20.41
N THR A 34 4.63 12.47 19.22
CA THR A 34 3.33 12.95 18.73
C THR A 34 2.84 12.02 17.61
N TYR A 35 1.68 11.45 17.79
CA TYR A 35 1.00 10.60 16.81
C TYR A 35 -0.24 11.31 16.31
N LYS A 36 -0.51 11.18 15.02
CA LYS A 36 -1.67 11.78 14.38
C LYS A 36 -2.59 10.70 13.80
N LEU A 37 -3.85 10.73 14.20
CA LEU A 37 -4.89 9.94 13.55
C LEU A 37 -5.42 10.75 12.37
N THR A 38 -5.38 10.14 11.20
CA THR A 38 -5.82 10.70 9.93
C THR A 38 -6.85 9.76 9.28
N PRO A 39 -7.66 10.23 8.33
CA PRO A 39 -8.53 9.31 7.56
C PRO A 39 -7.73 8.15 6.98
N ILE A 40 -6.54 8.41 6.42
CA ILE A 40 -5.69 7.40 5.79
C ILE A 40 -5.19 6.37 6.81
N SER A 41 -4.73 6.81 7.99
CA SER A 41 -4.27 5.86 9.02
C SER A 41 -5.41 4.96 9.53
N ILE A 42 -6.62 5.50 9.67
CA ILE A 42 -7.81 4.74 10.05
C ILE A 42 -8.25 3.78 8.93
N TRP A 43 -8.21 4.20 7.67
CA TRP A 43 -8.53 3.32 6.54
C TRP A 43 -7.53 2.17 6.40
N ASN A 44 -6.25 2.42 6.64
CA ASN A 44 -5.23 1.37 6.71
C ASN A 44 -5.51 0.39 7.85
N ALA A 45 -5.85 0.89 9.03
CA ALA A 45 -6.25 0.05 10.17
C ALA A 45 -7.49 -0.81 9.84
N ALA A 46 -8.51 -0.22 9.21
CA ALA A 46 -9.71 -0.94 8.77
C ALA A 46 -9.38 -2.07 7.78
N SER A 47 -8.39 -1.87 6.90
CA SER A 47 -7.98 -2.89 5.92
C SER A 47 -7.35 -4.13 6.54
N VAL A 48 -6.80 -4.01 7.74
CA VAL A 48 -6.20 -5.12 8.52
C VAL A 48 -7.08 -5.59 9.69
N GLY A 49 -8.34 -5.16 9.71
CA GLY A 49 -9.36 -5.69 10.63
C GLY A 49 -9.61 -4.89 11.90
N TYR A 50 -9.01 -3.71 12.08
CA TYR A 50 -9.37 -2.82 13.18
C TYR A 50 -10.79 -2.27 12.99
N THR A 51 -11.46 -2.01 14.11
CA THR A 51 -12.78 -1.37 14.18
C THR A 51 -12.71 -0.08 14.98
N ALA A 52 -13.74 0.76 14.90
CA ALA A 52 -13.82 1.96 15.72
C ALA A 52 -13.76 1.61 17.22
N ASP A 53 -14.46 0.54 17.64
CA ASP A 53 -14.48 0.08 19.03
C ASP A 53 -13.09 -0.29 19.53
N THR A 54 -12.31 -1.05 18.73
CA THR A 54 -10.94 -1.46 19.12
C THR A 54 -10.02 -0.25 19.27
N VAL A 55 -10.17 0.77 18.41
CA VAL A 55 -9.40 2.02 18.51
C VAL A 55 -9.81 2.81 19.75
N PHE A 56 -11.12 2.93 20.02
CA PHE A 56 -11.61 3.63 21.21
C PHE A 56 -11.21 2.93 22.50
N GLU A 57 -11.38 1.63 22.58
CA GLU A 57 -10.98 0.85 23.75
C GLU A 57 -9.49 1.06 24.05
N PHE A 58 -8.65 1.00 23.04
CA PHE A 58 -7.22 1.27 23.24
C PHE A 58 -6.96 2.69 23.75
N LEU A 59 -7.59 3.70 23.13
CA LEU A 59 -7.39 5.09 23.53
C LEU A 59 -7.94 5.37 24.93
N GLN A 60 -9.12 4.87 25.29
CA GLN A 60 -9.72 5.06 26.62
C GLN A 60 -8.88 4.40 27.73
N ASN A 61 -8.41 3.17 27.49
CA ASN A 61 -7.63 2.43 28.48
C ASN A 61 -6.23 3.01 28.71
N ASN A 62 -5.73 3.84 27.78
CA ASN A 62 -4.36 4.33 27.81
C ASN A 62 -4.25 5.87 27.85
N SER A 63 -5.37 6.60 27.78
CA SER A 63 -5.38 8.06 27.88
C SER A 63 -5.51 8.51 29.33
N ARG A 64 -4.82 9.63 29.62
CA ARG A 64 -4.96 10.31 30.91
C ARG A 64 -6.31 11.01 31.09
N TYR A 65 -6.91 11.39 29.96
CA TYR A 65 -8.18 12.13 29.89
C TYR A 65 -9.16 11.38 29.01
N ASP A 66 -10.45 11.62 29.21
CA ASP A 66 -11.51 11.03 28.37
C ASP A 66 -11.32 11.41 26.89
N VAL A 67 -11.62 10.45 26.02
CA VAL A 67 -11.60 10.68 24.57
C VAL A 67 -12.78 11.59 24.21
N PRO A 68 -12.55 12.75 23.54
CA PRO A 68 -13.63 13.68 23.20
C PRO A 68 -14.68 13.04 22.28
N GLN A 69 -15.95 13.25 22.56
CA GLN A 69 -17.07 12.67 21.80
C GLN A 69 -17.10 13.07 20.32
N ASN A 70 -16.71 14.31 20.00
CA ASN A 70 -16.61 14.76 18.61
C ASN A 70 -15.58 13.97 17.83
N PHE A 71 -14.49 13.59 18.47
CA PHE A 71 -13.46 12.75 17.88
C PHE A 71 -13.97 11.31 17.65
N ALA A 72 -14.71 10.74 18.60
CA ALA A 72 -15.32 9.43 18.44
C ALA A 72 -16.17 9.35 17.16
N LYS A 73 -17.07 10.31 16.97
CA LYS A 73 -17.91 10.40 15.77
C LYS A 73 -17.11 10.56 14.47
N GLU A 74 -15.99 11.29 14.51
CA GLU A 74 -15.14 11.47 13.33
C GLU A 74 -14.45 10.16 12.94
N VAL A 75 -13.92 9.41 13.90
CA VAL A 75 -13.30 8.09 13.67
C VAL A 75 -14.33 7.08 13.18
N GLU A 76 -15.51 7.03 13.78
CA GLU A 76 -16.63 6.18 13.32
C GLU A 76 -16.97 6.47 11.85
N ASN A 77 -17.06 7.75 11.47
CA ASN A 77 -17.33 8.16 10.10
C ASN A 77 -16.19 7.73 9.14
N TRP A 78 -14.94 7.79 9.55
CA TRP A 78 -13.83 7.30 8.73
C TRP A 78 -13.89 5.78 8.54
N PHE A 79 -14.20 5.01 9.58
CA PHE A 79 -14.42 3.56 9.47
C PHE A 79 -15.61 3.24 8.57
N TYR A 80 -16.75 3.93 8.73
CA TYR A 80 -17.90 3.78 7.86
C TYR A 80 -17.52 3.99 6.39
N LYS A 81 -16.88 5.10 6.05
CA LYS A 81 -16.48 5.42 4.68
C LYS A 81 -15.54 4.38 4.07
N SER A 82 -14.69 3.73 4.86
CA SER A 82 -13.80 2.66 4.40
C SER A 82 -14.54 1.38 4.01
N GLY A 83 -15.80 1.24 4.38
CA GLY A 83 -16.62 0.07 4.10
C GLY A 83 -17.63 0.26 2.98
N VAL A 84 -17.82 1.49 2.48
CA VAL A 84 -18.89 1.79 1.53
C VAL A 84 -18.67 1.11 0.19
N PHE A 85 -17.45 1.14 -0.37
CA PHE A 85 -17.17 0.60 -1.68
C PHE A 85 -16.29 -0.65 -1.63
N THR A 86 -16.68 -1.66 -2.39
CA THR A 86 -15.88 -2.88 -2.61
C THR A 86 -15.78 -3.19 -4.09
N LEU A 87 -14.60 -3.57 -4.54
CA LEU A 87 -14.32 -3.96 -5.92
C LEU A 87 -14.14 -5.48 -6.01
N PHE A 88 -14.82 -6.10 -6.96
CA PHE A 88 -14.78 -7.53 -7.22
C PHE A 88 -14.45 -7.83 -8.67
N ASP A 89 -13.97 -9.04 -8.93
CA ASP A 89 -13.96 -9.58 -10.29
C ASP A 89 -15.38 -9.84 -10.78
N ASP A 90 -15.65 -9.55 -12.05
CA ASP A 90 -16.91 -9.89 -12.69
C ASP A 90 -16.73 -10.99 -13.77
N LYS A 91 -17.78 -11.78 -13.96
CA LYS A 91 -17.78 -12.93 -14.88
C LYS A 91 -17.55 -12.55 -16.35
N LYS A 92 -17.75 -11.30 -16.72
CA LYS A 92 -17.58 -10.76 -18.08
C LYS A 92 -16.15 -10.26 -18.38
N GLY A 93 -15.19 -10.49 -17.47
CA GLY A 93 -13.81 -9.99 -17.64
C GLY A 93 -13.68 -8.48 -17.37
N SER A 94 -14.64 -7.90 -16.68
CA SER A 94 -14.62 -6.56 -16.13
C SER A 94 -14.47 -6.63 -14.61
N LEU A 95 -14.43 -5.47 -13.94
CA LEU A 95 -14.49 -5.35 -12.49
C LEU A 95 -15.83 -4.74 -12.11
N ARG A 96 -16.43 -5.23 -11.04
CA ARG A 96 -17.66 -4.69 -10.48
C ARG A 96 -17.37 -3.94 -9.18
N LEU A 97 -17.67 -2.66 -9.17
CA LEU A 97 -17.70 -1.81 -7.98
C LEU A 97 -19.08 -1.92 -7.35
N GLU A 98 -19.13 -2.32 -6.09
CA GLU A 98 -20.37 -2.41 -5.30
C GLU A 98 -20.32 -1.37 -4.19
N ALA A 99 -21.42 -0.65 -4.00
CA ALA A 99 -21.64 0.22 -2.85
C ALA A 99 -22.66 -0.42 -1.92
N ASN A 100 -22.37 -0.45 -0.62
CA ASN A 100 -23.34 -0.89 0.39
C ASN A 100 -24.29 0.24 0.85
N ASP A 101 -24.11 1.44 0.30
CA ASP A 101 -24.96 2.61 0.52
C ASP A 101 -25.37 3.21 -0.83
N ALA A 102 -26.62 2.96 -1.23
CA ALA A 102 -27.14 3.39 -2.52
C ALA A 102 -27.26 4.92 -2.63
N GLN A 103 -27.50 5.64 -1.52
CA GLN A 103 -27.57 7.10 -1.54
C GLN A 103 -26.19 7.72 -1.78
N VAL A 104 -25.16 7.20 -1.11
CA VAL A 104 -23.77 7.63 -1.35
C VAL A 104 -23.38 7.29 -2.78
N PHE A 105 -23.74 6.11 -3.31
CA PHE A 105 -23.46 5.72 -4.68
C PHE A 105 -24.08 6.69 -5.69
N SER A 106 -25.38 7.00 -5.55
CA SER A 106 -26.08 7.92 -6.46
C SER A 106 -25.46 9.32 -6.44
N GLN A 107 -25.15 9.86 -5.25
CA GLN A 107 -24.48 11.16 -5.14
C GLN A 107 -23.12 11.20 -5.82
N LEU A 108 -22.33 10.15 -5.68
CA LEU A 108 -20.99 10.08 -6.29
C LEU A 108 -21.04 9.78 -7.78
N ASN A 109 -22.08 9.08 -8.27
CA ASN A 109 -22.28 8.84 -9.70
C ASN A 109 -22.61 10.15 -10.47
N GLU A 110 -23.09 11.19 -9.80
CA GLU A 110 -23.25 12.52 -10.38
C GLU A 110 -21.91 13.23 -10.67
N ASP A 111 -20.78 12.79 -10.09
CA ASP A 111 -19.46 13.36 -10.39
C ASP A 111 -19.00 12.90 -11.79
N PRO A 112 -18.88 13.82 -12.77
CA PRO A 112 -18.49 13.46 -14.15
C PRO A 112 -17.08 12.88 -14.24
N ASP A 113 -16.21 13.23 -13.30
CA ASP A 113 -14.83 12.73 -13.25
C ASP A 113 -14.75 11.29 -12.76
N LEU A 114 -15.76 10.82 -12.05
CA LEU A 114 -15.90 9.43 -11.64
C LEU A 114 -16.69 8.63 -12.67
N SER A 115 -17.91 9.07 -13.01
CA SER A 115 -18.87 8.33 -13.83
C SER A 115 -18.35 8.06 -15.26
N ARG A 116 -17.52 8.92 -15.83
CA ARG A 116 -16.87 8.68 -17.14
C ARG A 116 -16.01 7.42 -17.20
N HIS A 117 -15.67 6.83 -16.07
CA HIS A 117 -14.90 5.60 -15.98
C HIS A 117 -15.76 4.33 -15.93
N PHE A 118 -17.07 4.50 -15.75
CA PHE A 118 -18.01 3.39 -15.69
C PHE A 118 -18.41 2.96 -17.11
N LEU A 119 -18.52 1.65 -17.31
CA LEU A 119 -19.03 1.02 -18.54
C LEU A 119 -20.55 0.91 -18.51
N GLU A 120 -21.05 0.53 -17.33
CA GLU A 120 -22.44 0.26 -17.03
C GLU A 120 -22.69 0.62 -15.56
N VAL A 121 -23.89 1.07 -15.25
CA VAL A 121 -24.31 1.44 -13.91
C VAL A 121 -25.68 0.84 -13.62
N ASP A 122 -25.84 0.22 -12.46
CA ASP A 122 -27.11 -0.18 -11.87
C ASP A 122 -27.28 0.62 -10.58
N GLU A 123 -28.03 1.71 -10.67
CA GLU A 123 -28.24 2.62 -9.53
C GLU A 123 -29.07 1.98 -8.42
N ASP A 124 -30.04 1.15 -8.79
CA ASP A 124 -30.91 0.49 -7.81
C ASP A 124 -30.13 -0.52 -6.95
N ALA A 125 -29.18 -1.21 -7.58
CA ALA A 125 -28.30 -2.14 -6.88
C ALA A 125 -27.06 -1.47 -6.27
N GLY A 126 -26.75 -0.22 -6.62
CA GLY A 126 -25.54 0.48 -6.20
C GLY A 126 -24.27 -0.12 -6.84
N HIS A 127 -24.37 -0.57 -8.08
CA HIS A 127 -23.27 -1.23 -8.81
C HIS A 127 -22.80 -0.43 -10.00
N ALA A 128 -21.49 -0.46 -10.27
CA ALA A 128 -20.90 0.03 -11.51
C ALA A 128 -19.86 -0.96 -12.03
N TRP A 129 -19.78 -1.09 -13.35
CA TRP A 129 -18.76 -1.93 -14.00
C TRP A 129 -17.66 -1.06 -14.61
N ILE A 130 -16.42 -1.50 -14.44
CA ILE A 130 -15.22 -0.81 -14.95
C ILE A 130 -14.29 -1.79 -15.66
N THR A 131 -13.44 -1.29 -16.55
CA THR A 131 -12.35 -2.10 -17.11
C THR A 131 -11.20 -2.23 -16.10
N HIS A 132 -10.39 -3.28 -16.23
CA HIS A 132 -9.16 -3.46 -15.41
C HIS A 132 -8.22 -2.23 -15.51
N GLY A 133 -8.08 -1.63 -16.68
CA GLY A 133 -7.27 -0.43 -16.88
C GLY A 133 -7.77 0.84 -16.16
N ARG A 134 -9.03 0.85 -15.70
CA ARG A 134 -9.60 1.97 -14.94
C ARG A 134 -9.55 1.77 -13.42
N ARG A 135 -9.18 0.55 -12.95
CA ARG A 135 -9.12 0.19 -11.53
C ARG A 135 -8.41 1.24 -10.67
N GLY A 136 -7.21 1.62 -11.04
CA GLY A 136 -6.42 2.61 -10.28
C GLY A 136 -7.05 4.01 -10.29
N LEU A 137 -7.60 4.44 -11.44
CA LEU A 137 -8.22 5.76 -11.57
C LEU A 137 -9.48 5.88 -10.73
N VAL A 138 -10.36 4.89 -10.76
CA VAL A 138 -11.60 4.86 -9.96
C VAL A 138 -11.27 4.82 -8.46
N LYS A 139 -10.33 3.96 -8.03
CA LYS A 139 -9.89 3.90 -6.63
C LYS A 139 -9.30 5.23 -6.16
N SER A 140 -8.45 5.85 -6.98
CA SER A 140 -7.84 7.15 -6.66
C SER A 140 -8.89 8.26 -6.55
N LYS A 141 -9.86 8.29 -7.46
CA LYS A 141 -10.92 9.30 -7.45
C LYS A 141 -11.84 9.12 -6.24
N LEU A 142 -12.28 7.91 -5.94
CA LEU A 142 -13.10 7.62 -4.76
C LEU A 142 -12.34 7.94 -3.46
N MET A 143 -11.05 7.65 -3.38
CA MET A 143 -10.23 8.04 -2.23
C MET A 143 -10.15 9.57 -2.07
N GLN A 144 -10.01 10.35 -3.15
CA GLN A 144 -10.05 11.82 -3.12
C GLN A 144 -11.38 12.36 -2.63
N LEU A 145 -12.48 11.67 -2.96
CA LEU A 145 -13.84 11.99 -2.47
C LEU A 145 -14.07 11.51 -1.01
N GLY A 146 -13.07 10.88 -0.40
CA GLY A 146 -13.11 10.42 0.98
C GLY A 146 -13.67 9.00 1.17
N PHE A 147 -13.80 8.22 0.10
CA PHE A 147 -14.32 6.86 0.13
C PHE A 147 -13.29 5.86 -0.42
N PRO A 148 -12.40 5.31 0.41
CA PRO A 148 -11.45 4.28 -0.04
C PRO A 148 -12.19 3.01 -0.44
N VAL A 149 -11.67 2.34 -1.47
CA VAL A 149 -12.27 1.11 -2.00
C VAL A 149 -11.61 -0.11 -1.38
N ARG A 150 -12.40 -1.03 -0.85
CA ARG A 150 -11.94 -2.39 -0.48
C ARG A 150 -11.76 -3.20 -1.76
N ASP A 151 -10.53 -3.45 -2.12
CA ASP A 151 -10.20 -4.13 -3.36
C ASP A 151 -10.06 -5.63 -3.12
N LYS A 152 -11.07 -6.40 -3.53
CA LYS A 152 -11.12 -7.87 -3.45
C LYS A 152 -10.96 -8.53 -4.82
N ALA A 153 -10.80 -7.71 -5.89
CA ALA A 153 -10.58 -8.24 -7.22
C ALA A 153 -9.18 -8.81 -7.35
N SER A 154 -9.04 -9.89 -8.09
CA SER A 154 -7.77 -10.50 -8.41
C SER A 154 -6.89 -9.57 -9.25
N PHE A 155 -5.60 -9.84 -9.26
CA PHE A 155 -4.67 -9.22 -10.20
C PHE A 155 -4.45 -10.17 -11.38
N ILE A 156 -4.30 -9.61 -12.57
CA ILE A 156 -3.82 -10.37 -13.73
C ILE A 156 -2.34 -10.65 -13.48
N ASN A 157 -1.97 -11.92 -13.45
CA ASN A 157 -0.57 -12.30 -13.31
C ASN A 157 0.22 -11.77 -14.50
N GLY A 158 1.39 -11.18 -14.22
CA GLY A 158 2.36 -10.79 -15.24
C GLY A 158 2.98 -12.01 -15.91
N GLU A 159 3.66 -11.81 -17.06
CA GLU A 159 4.43 -12.87 -17.69
C GLU A 159 5.54 -13.34 -16.74
N PRO A 160 5.80 -14.66 -16.68
CA PRO A 160 6.84 -15.22 -15.81
C PRO A 160 8.24 -14.68 -16.20
N LEU A 161 9.06 -14.42 -15.20
CA LEU A 161 10.46 -14.07 -15.32
C LEU A 161 11.26 -14.91 -14.35
N ASP A 162 12.23 -15.70 -14.89
CA ASP A 162 13.18 -16.41 -14.04
C ASP A 162 14.24 -15.43 -13.52
N ILE A 163 13.96 -14.85 -12.38
CA ILE A 163 14.85 -13.96 -11.66
C ILE A 163 15.24 -14.57 -10.31
N GLN A 164 16.53 -14.67 -10.07
CA GLN A 164 17.10 -15.21 -8.83
C GLN A 164 18.20 -14.29 -8.33
N LEU A 165 18.32 -14.17 -7.02
CA LEU A 165 19.44 -13.46 -6.42
C LEU A 165 20.73 -14.27 -6.58
N ALA A 166 21.80 -13.60 -6.99
CA ALA A 166 23.12 -14.20 -7.08
C ALA A 166 23.65 -14.54 -5.67
N GLN A 167 24.44 -15.59 -5.55
CA GLN A 167 25.17 -15.90 -4.32
C GLN A 167 26.49 -15.13 -4.21
N THR A 168 26.96 -14.61 -5.33
CA THR A 168 28.22 -13.87 -5.45
C THR A 168 27.99 -12.68 -6.37
N THR A 169 28.48 -11.52 -5.98
CA THR A 169 28.45 -10.31 -6.82
C THR A 169 29.41 -10.44 -7.99
N ALA A 170 29.28 -9.59 -9.01
CA ALA A 170 30.20 -9.54 -10.15
C ALA A 170 31.69 -9.37 -9.74
N ASN A 171 31.95 -8.76 -8.59
CA ASN A 171 33.29 -8.58 -8.02
C ASN A 171 33.80 -9.78 -7.19
N GLY A 172 33.09 -10.91 -7.18
CA GLY A 172 33.45 -12.12 -6.44
C GLY A 172 33.16 -12.11 -4.93
N ASN A 173 32.49 -11.10 -4.41
CA ASN A 173 32.11 -11.05 -3.00
C ASN A 173 30.88 -11.89 -2.74
N THR A 174 30.85 -12.63 -1.64
CA THR A 174 29.62 -13.34 -1.19
C THR A 174 28.48 -12.37 -0.99
N PHE A 175 27.33 -12.69 -1.56
CA PHE A 175 26.11 -11.89 -1.43
C PHE A 175 25.00 -12.75 -0.82
N ALA A 176 24.39 -12.23 0.25
CA ALA A 176 23.23 -12.83 0.91
C ALA A 176 22.37 -11.74 1.53
N LEU A 177 21.08 -12.00 1.60
CA LEU A 177 20.12 -11.11 2.30
C LEU A 177 20.42 -11.13 3.80
N ARG A 178 20.38 -9.96 4.42
CA ARG A 178 20.39 -9.80 5.87
C ARG A 178 19.00 -10.15 6.42
N GLU A 179 18.92 -10.55 7.70
CA GLU A 179 17.64 -10.95 8.31
C GLU A 179 16.53 -9.89 8.18
N TYR A 180 16.84 -8.62 8.44
CA TYR A 180 15.86 -7.56 8.30
C TYR A 180 15.39 -7.34 6.84
N GLN A 181 16.22 -7.65 5.85
CA GLN A 181 15.85 -7.57 4.43
C GLN A 181 14.89 -8.69 4.06
N LYS A 182 15.14 -9.92 4.54
CA LYS A 182 14.20 -11.05 4.39
C LYS A 182 12.86 -10.73 5.04
N SER A 183 12.88 -10.28 6.30
CA SER A 183 11.67 -9.89 7.02
C SER A 183 10.88 -8.79 6.30
N ALA A 184 11.55 -7.83 5.66
CA ALA A 184 10.89 -6.80 4.87
C ALA A 184 10.22 -7.37 3.61
N VAL A 185 10.86 -8.33 2.91
CA VAL A 185 10.27 -9.02 1.76
C VAL A 185 9.07 -9.87 2.19
N ASP A 186 9.21 -10.66 3.25
CA ASP A 186 8.14 -11.50 3.78
C ASP A 186 6.91 -10.67 4.18
N SER A 187 7.14 -9.53 4.84
CA SER A 187 6.09 -8.58 5.25
C SER A 187 5.41 -7.90 4.05
N PHE A 188 6.14 -7.64 2.98
CA PHE A 188 5.60 -7.06 1.76
C PHE A 188 4.80 -8.08 0.96
N TYR A 189 5.35 -9.25 0.71
CA TYR A 189 4.79 -10.25 -0.19
C TYR A 189 3.72 -11.13 0.46
N LEU A 190 3.85 -11.41 1.77
CA LEU A 190 2.94 -12.28 2.56
C LEU A 190 2.70 -13.65 1.90
N ASN A 191 3.69 -14.21 1.21
CA ASN A 191 3.58 -15.46 0.44
C ASN A 191 2.41 -15.45 -0.59
N GLY A 192 2.16 -14.32 -1.24
CA GLY A 192 1.08 -14.15 -2.20
C GLY A 192 -0.33 -14.13 -1.61
N ARG A 193 -0.48 -14.02 -0.29
CA ARG A 193 -1.80 -13.96 0.37
C ARG A 193 -2.53 -12.65 0.03
N PRO A 194 -3.87 -12.64 0.05
CA PRO A 194 -4.64 -11.42 -0.06
C PRO A 194 -4.17 -10.37 0.97
N GLY A 195 -3.92 -9.14 0.49
CA GLY A 195 -3.34 -8.07 1.30
C GLY A 195 -1.83 -7.92 1.18
N GLY A 196 -1.11 -8.91 0.64
CA GLY A 196 0.32 -8.79 0.31
C GLY A 196 0.56 -8.17 -1.07
N GLY A 197 1.85 -7.91 -1.39
CA GLY A 197 2.28 -7.40 -2.69
C GLY A 197 2.04 -5.90 -2.90
N ASN A 198 1.64 -5.17 -1.87
CA ASN A 198 1.52 -3.70 -1.90
C ASN A 198 1.92 -3.10 -0.55
N GLY A 199 2.52 -1.91 -0.57
CA GLY A 199 2.96 -1.25 0.65
C GLY A 199 4.14 -0.31 0.44
N VAL A 200 4.63 0.25 1.53
CA VAL A 200 5.82 1.11 1.56
C VAL A 200 6.86 0.51 2.49
N VAL A 201 8.03 0.20 1.96
CA VAL A 201 9.18 -0.28 2.74
C VAL A 201 10.05 0.91 3.13
N VAL A 202 10.10 1.21 4.43
CA VAL A 202 10.89 2.30 5.00
C VAL A 202 12.14 1.74 5.66
N LEU A 203 13.30 2.06 5.11
CA LEU A 203 14.61 1.65 5.62
C LEU A 203 15.59 2.83 5.62
N PRO A 204 16.56 2.88 6.54
CA PRO A 204 17.62 3.90 6.56
C PRO A 204 18.41 3.96 5.25
N CYS A 205 19.11 5.07 5.01
CA CYS A 205 20.06 5.15 3.91
C CYS A 205 21.16 4.08 4.05
N GLY A 206 21.55 3.43 2.94
CA GLY A 206 22.54 2.36 2.95
C GLY A 206 22.05 0.99 3.43
N ALA A 207 20.83 0.85 3.92
CA ALA A 207 20.28 -0.43 4.37
C ALA A 207 19.93 -1.41 3.22
N GLY A 208 20.14 -1.03 1.95
CA GLY A 208 19.91 -1.91 0.81
C GLY A 208 18.45 -2.01 0.38
N LYS A 209 17.72 -0.88 0.31
CA LYS A 209 16.34 -0.82 -0.22
C LYS A 209 16.19 -1.48 -1.58
N THR A 210 17.17 -1.25 -2.49
CA THR A 210 17.24 -1.86 -3.83
C THR A 210 17.34 -3.38 -3.74
N VAL A 211 18.11 -3.90 -2.76
CA VAL A 211 18.27 -5.34 -2.52
C VAL A 211 16.96 -5.97 -2.07
N VAL A 212 16.22 -5.30 -1.15
CA VAL A 212 14.88 -5.77 -0.72
C VAL A 212 13.92 -5.84 -1.91
N ALA A 213 13.93 -4.83 -2.79
CA ALA A 213 13.06 -4.83 -3.95
C ALA A 213 13.44 -5.92 -4.97
N MET A 214 14.74 -6.15 -5.22
CA MET A 214 15.20 -7.28 -6.08
C MET A 214 14.82 -8.63 -5.49
N ALA A 215 14.87 -8.78 -4.16
CA ALA A 215 14.42 -9.99 -3.49
C ALA A 215 12.92 -10.19 -3.63
N ALA A 216 12.10 -9.13 -3.52
CA ALA A 216 10.67 -9.20 -3.79
C ALA A 216 10.37 -9.55 -5.25
N MET A 217 11.14 -9.01 -6.21
CA MET A 217 11.02 -9.40 -7.63
C MET A 217 11.28 -10.90 -7.83
N ALA A 218 12.31 -11.44 -7.15
CA ALA A 218 12.65 -12.86 -7.22
C ALA A 218 11.56 -13.75 -6.61
N GLU A 219 10.95 -13.34 -5.51
CA GLU A 219 9.79 -14.07 -4.89
C GLU A 219 8.55 -14.04 -5.78
N ILE A 220 8.31 -12.96 -6.50
CA ILE A 220 7.16 -12.81 -7.39
C ILE A 220 7.39 -13.53 -8.72
N GLY A 221 8.60 -13.50 -9.26
CA GLY A 221 8.98 -14.20 -10.48
C GLY A 221 8.24 -13.75 -11.74
N ALA A 222 7.97 -12.45 -11.89
CA ALA A 222 7.21 -11.90 -13.03
C ALA A 222 7.89 -10.65 -13.61
N HIS A 223 7.49 -10.30 -14.84
CA HIS A 223 7.90 -9.05 -15.48
C HIS A 223 7.69 -7.88 -14.55
N THR A 224 8.67 -7.00 -14.44
CA THR A 224 8.69 -5.94 -13.44
C THR A 224 8.95 -4.57 -14.05
N LEU A 225 8.13 -3.57 -13.71
CA LEU A 225 8.38 -2.17 -14.05
C LEU A 225 8.94 -1.42 -12.84
N ILE A 226 10.14 -0.85 -13.00
CA ILE A 226 10.80 -0.03 -11.97
C ILE A 226 10.71 1.44 -12.36
N LEU A 227 10.00 2.23 -11.53
CA LEU A 227 9.90 3.68 -11.73
C LEU A 227 10.95 4.41 -10.91
N THR A 228 11.75 5.23 -11.57
CA THR A 228 12.82 6.01 -10.93
C THR A 228 12.66 7.51 -11.18
N PRO A 229 13.08 8.37 -10.23
CA PRO A 229 12.89 9.81 -10.35
C PRO A 229 13.82 10.47 -11.39
N ASN A 230 14.92 9.82 -11.77
CA ASN A 230 15.91 10.37 -12.71
C ASN A 230 16.81 9.26 -13.29
N THR A 231 17.60 9.61 -14.30
CA THR A 231 18.50 8.70 -15.01
C THR A 231 19.67 8.18 -14.14
N VAL A 232 20.08 8.93 -13.12
CA VAL A 232 21.13 8.46 -12.18
C VAL A 232 20.64 7.26 -11.39
N ALA A 233 19.41 7.37 -10.84
CA ALA A 233 18.77 6.26 -10.14
C ALA A 233 18.50 5.08 -11.09
N LEU A 234 18.06 5.32 -12.33
CA LEU A 234 17.86 4.28 -13.34
C LEU A 234 19.17 3.50 -13.58
N ASN A 235 20.29 4.20 -13.82
CA ASN A 235 21.59 3.58 -14.03
C ASN A 235 22.08 2.82 -12.79
N GLN A 236 21.75 3.30 -11.59
CA GLN A 236 22.05 2.59 -10.36
C GLN A 236 21.26 1.27 -10.28
N TRP A 237 19.96 1.29 -10.55
CA TRP A 237 19.13 0.09 -10.58
C TRP A 237 19.65 -0.94 -11.57
N ARG A 238 19.94 -0.52 -12.81
CA ARG A 238 20.50 -1.40 -13.84
C ARG A 238 21.78 -2.09 -13.37
N ARG A 239 22.71 -1.36 -12.77
CA ARG A 239 23.97 -1.93 -12.25
C ARG A 239 23.72 -2.91 -11.10
N GLU A 240 22.85 -2.58 -10.18
CA GLU A 240 22.53 -3.43 -9.03
C GLU A 240 21.87 -4.74 -9.47
N ILE A 241 20.95 -4.70 -10.44
CA ILE A 241 20.30 -5.90 -11.00
C ILE A 241 21.35 -6.80 -11.65
N LEU A 242 22.18 -6.26 -12.52
CA LEU A 242 23.23 -7.03 -13.22
C LEU A 242 24.32 -7.58 -12.28
N ASP A 243 24.57 -6.91 -11.15
CA ASP A 243 25.55 -7.35 -10.16
C ASP A 243 25.01 -8.43 -9.21
N LYS A 244 23.71 -8.44 -8.92
CA LYS A 244 23.15 -9.21 -7.81
C LYS A 244 22.04 -10.18 -8.21
N THR A 245 21.76 -10.32 -9.50
CA THR A 245 20.77 -11.29 -10.01
C THR A 245 21.31 -12.04 -11.23
N ASN A 246 20.59 -13.07 -11.67
CA ASN A 246 20.89 -13.83 -12.90
C ASN A 246 20.41 -13.11 -14.18
N ILE A 247 19.84 -11.93 -14.09
CA ILE A 247 19.27 -11.18 -15.21
C ILE A 247 20.38 -10.72 -16.16
N LEU A 248 20.15 -10.91 -17.46
CA LEU A 248 21.08 -10.53 -18.52
C LEU A 248 20.78 -9.10 -19.03
N PRO A 249 21.78 -8.39 -19.58
CA PRO A 249 21.61 -7.01 -20.07
C PRO A 249 20.47 -6.84 -21.10
N GLU A 250 20.24 -7.85 -21.94
CA GLU A 250 19.20 -7.86 -22.96
C GLU A 250 17.78 -7.99 -22.39
N GLN A 251 17.63 -8.39 -21.12
CA GLN A 251 16.34 -8.48 -20.41
C GLN A 251 15.95 -7.17 -19.73
N ILE A 252 16.85 -6.18 -19.67
CA ILE A 252 16.60 -4.88 -19.05
C ILE A 252 16.35 -3.84 -20.12
N GLY A 253 15.12 -3.29 -20.17
CA GLY A 253 14.75 -2.18 -21.01
C GLY A 253 14.92 -0.83 -20.33
N GLU A 254 14.93 0.22 -21.13
CA GLU A 254 14.86 1.60 -20.64
C GLU A 254 13.76 2.34 -21.35
N TYR A 255 12.87 2.98 -20.58
CA TYR A 255 11.84 3.85 -21.08
C TYR A 255 12.03 5.25 -20.51
N SER A 256 12.79 6.08 -21.23
CA SER A 256 13.20 7.42 -20.82
C SER A 256 13.05 8.44 -21.96
N GLY A 257 13.56 9.64 -21.78
CA GLY A 257 13.70 10.62 -22.85
C GLY A 257 14.71 10.20 -23.95
N MET A 258 15.62 9.27 -23.64
CA MET A 258 16.72 8.86 -24.53
C MET A 258 16.47 7.50 -25.18
N ALA A 259 15.73 6.61 -24.56
CA ALA A 259 15.45 5.26 -25.06
C ALA A 259 13.97 4.90 -24.85
N LYS A 260 13.44 4.00 -25.69
CA LYS A 260 12.04 3.54 -25.66
C LYS A 260 12.03 2.01 -25.85
N GLU A 261 12.64 1.28 -24.94
CA GLU A 261 12.72 -0.17 -24.96
C GLU A 261 11.82 -0.78 -23.90
N ILE A 262 10.99 -1.74 -24.30
CA ILE A 262 10.14 -2.52 -23.40
C ILE A 262 10.70 -3.94 -23.38
N LYS A 263 11.12 -4.39 -22.20
CA LYS A 263 11.70 -5.72 -21.94
C LYS A 263 11.17 -6.25 -20.59
N PRO A 264 11.52 -7.49 -20.19
CA PRO A 264 11.02 -8.09 -18.93
C PRO A 264 11.25 -7.26 -17.66
N ILE A 265 12.31 -6.46 -17.60
CA ILE A 265 12.59 -5.49 -16.54
C ILE A 265 12.83 -4.13 -17.17
#